data_80a5120a6b95519170333bde08ce7d19
#
_entry.id   80a5120a6b95519170333bde08ce7d19
#
_cell.length_a   1.000
_cell.length_b   1.000
_cell.length_c   1.000
_cell.angle_alpha   90.00
_cell.angle_beta   90.00
_cell.angle_gamma   90.00
#
_symmetry.space_group_name_H-M   'P 1'
#
loop_
_entity.id
_entity.type
_entity.pdbx_description
1 polymer ?
#
loop_
_entity_poly.entity_id
_entity_poly.type
_entity_poly.pdbx_seq_one_letter_code
_entity_poly.pdbx_strand_id
1 'polypeptide(L)'
;MSVLNREQNLVINPALGGTALWRFACGYSPKDMEAQHAPLPLLFIALPIVLNERFRDIVLGTQKSRGLSAFAEKFYLTKFKEVEKDEIAAISRGVPQYRKFTLNSIAVAIRTNLISLDADTARILPMHHNNIKNIPKSVKDILDASEKLGIWCRGTDLAAVQNLLSVSL
;
A
#
# COMPACT_ATOMS: atom_id res chain seq x y z
N MET A 1 -12.70 -10.62 -24.71
CA MET A 1 -11.60 -10.17 -23.84
C MET A 1 -11.34 -11.22 -22.79
N SER A 2 -10.13 -11.73 -22.72
CA SER A 2 -9.70 -12.75 -21.74
C SER A 2 -9.74 -12.16 -20.32
N VAL A 3 -10.04 -12.99 -19.31
CA VAL A 3 -10.00 -12.63 -17.88
C VAL A 3 -8.65 -12.03 -17.50
N LEU A 4 -7.56 -12.55 -18.06
CA LEU A 4 -6.18 -12.03 -17.91
C LEU A 4 -6.02 -10.56 -18.37
N ASN A 5 -6.70 -10.14 -19.45
CA ASN A 5 -6.64 -8.74 -19.90
C ASN A 5 -7.42 -7.80 -18.98
N ARG A 6 -8.43 -8.28 -18.29
CA ARG A 6 -9.22 -7.51 -17.33
C ARG A 6 -8.46 -7.27 -16.03
N GLU A 7 -7.74 -8.29 -15.56
CA GLU A 7 -6.89 -8.20 -14.37
C GLU A 7 -5.67 -7.29 -14.62
N GLN A 8 -5.02 -7.43 -15.77
CA GLN A 8 -3.91 -6.53 -16.16
C GLN A 8 -4.36 -5.07 -16.31
N ASN A 9 -5.56 -4.81 -16.84
CA ASN A 9 -6.09 -3.44 -16.96
C ASN A 9 -6.48 -2.82 -15.61
N LEU A 10 -6.90 -3.62 -14.62
CA LEU A 10 -7.14 -3.16 -13.25
C LEU A 10 -5.82 -2.79 -12.56
N VAL A 11 -4.78 -3.59 -12.77
CA VAL A 11 -3.44 -3.37 -12.19
C VAL A 11 -2.72 -2.14 -12.78
N ILE A 12 -3.04 -1.73 -14.01
CA ILE A 12 -2.37 -0.62 -14.71
C ILE A 12 -3.19 0.69 -14.68
N ASN A 13 -4.26 0.78 -13.90
CA ASN A 13 -5.09 1.98 -13.81
C ASN A 13 -4.55 2.96 -12.74
N PRO A 14 -3.90 4.08 -13.13
CA PRO A 14 -3.38 5.05 -12.16
C PRO A 14 -4.45 5.70 -11.27
N ALA A 15 -5.72 5.72 -11.70
CA ALA A 15 -6.81 6.21 -10.86
C ALA A 15 -7.08 5.26 -9.69
N LEU A 16 -7.09 3.94 -9.94
CA LEU A 16 -7.17 2.95 -8.87
C LEU A 16 -5.95 3.02 -7.96
N GLY A 17 -4.75 3.11 -8.54
CA GLY A 17 -3.51 3.29 -7.78
C GLY A 17 -3.56 4.56 -6.91
N GLY A 18 -3.99 5.69 -7.45
CA GLY A 18 -4.13 6.95 -6.73
C GLY A 18 -5.13 6.86 -5.57
N THR A 19 -6.27 6.19 -5.81
CA THR A 19 -7.29 5.94 -4.77
C THR A 19 -6.76 5.02 -3.66
N ALA A 20 -5.98 3.99 -4.02
CA ALA A 20 -5.33 3.11 -3.06
C ALA A 20 -4.30 3.86 -2.20
N LEU A 21 -3.48 4.71 -2.81
CA LEU A 21 -2.51 5.56 -2.09
C LEU A 21 -3.20 6.58 -1.17
N TRP A 22 -4.33 7.16 -1.59
CA TRP A 22 -5.14 7.99 -0.73
C TRP A 22 -5.67 7.22 0.48
N ARG A 23 -6.19 6.00 0.29
CA ARG A 23 -6.64 5.16 1.43
C ARG A 23 -5.49 4.79 2.36
N PHE A 24 -4.30 4.53 1.82
CA PHE A 24 -3.09 4.35 2.62
C PHE A 24 -2.81 5.59 3.49
N ALA A 25 -2.85 6.79 2.89
CA ALA A 25 -2.66 8.05 3.60
C ALA A 25 -3.74 8.27 4.68
N CYS A 26 -5.01 7.91 4.42
CA CYS A 26 -6.08 7.95 5.42
C CYS A 26 -5.80 7.02 6.62
N GLY A 27 -5.28 5.82 6.37
CA GLY A 27 -4.89 4.89 7.44
C GLY A 27 -3.69 5.40 8.25
N TYR A 28 -2.73 6.01 7.57
CA TYR A 28 -1.56 6.60 8.22
C TYR A 28 -1.93 7.85 9.05
N SER A 29 -2.84 8.68 8.56
CA SER A 29 -3.30 9.91 9.20
C SER A 29 -4.82 9.85 9.43
N PRO A 30 -5.29 9.16 10.48
CA PRO A 30 -6.72 9.04 10.76
C PRO A 30 -7.32 10.37 11.19
N LYS A 31 -8.63 10.53 10.92
CA LYS A 31 -9.39 11.76 11.15
C LYS A 31 -9.40 12.23 12.60
N ASP A 32 -9.40 11.28 13.54
CA ASP A 32 -9.59 11.54 14.97
C ASP A 32 -8.27 11.75 15.74
N MET A 33 -7.16 11.84 15.03
CA MET A 33 -5.83 12.05 15.62
C MET A 33 -5.16 13.26 14.99
N GLU A 34 -4.17 13.83 15.67
CA GLU A 34 -3.32 14.86 15.09
C GLU A 34 -2.73 14.36 13.76
N ALA A 35 -2.88 15.18 12.72
CA ALA A 35 -2.50 14.80 11.37
C ALA A 35 -1.00 14.47 11.31
N GLN A 36 -0.70 13.22 10.99
CA GLN A 36 0.65 12.75 10.75
C GLN A 36 0.86 12.58 9.25
N HIS A 37 1.84 13.26 8.71
CA HIS A 37 2.16 13.19 7.29
C HIS A 37 2.96 11.91 6.99
N ALA A 38 2.45 11.08 6.09
CA ALA A 38 3.13 9.85 5.67
C ALA A 38 4.41 10.19 4.87
N PRO A 39 5.57 9.58 5.19
CA PRO A 39 6.75 9.69 4.33
C PRO A 39 6.46 9.20 2.91
N LEU A 40 6.83 9.99 1.90
CA LEU A 40 6.62 9.67 0.48
C LEU A 40 7.17 8.28 0.08
N PRO A 41 8.34 7.84 0.56
CA PRO A 41 8.87 6.51 0.22
C PRO A 41 7.93 5.35 0.54
N LEU A 42 7.08 5.45 1.58
CA LEU A 42 6.12 4.40 1.93
C LEU A 42 5.09 4.12 0.84
N LEU A 43 4.76 5.09 0.00
CA LEU A 43 3.83 4.92 -1.11
C LEU A 43 4.36 3.96 -2.18
N PHE A 44 5.69 3.87 -2.33
CA PHE A 44 6.33 2.94 -3.27
C PHE A 44 6.31 1.49 -2.80
N ILE A 45 6.10 1.26 -1.51
CA ILE A 45 5.90 -0.08 -0.95
C ILE A 45 4.42 -0.48 -1.01
N ALA A 46 3.51 0.47 -0.85
CA ALA A 46 2.09 0.21 -0.71
C ALA A 46 1.50 -0.50 -1.94
N LEU A 47 1.71 0.03 -3.15
CA LEU A 47 1.10 -0.52 -4.36
C LEU A 47 1.58 -1.94 -4.71
N PRO A 48 2.89 -2.28 -4.66
CA PRO A 48 3.35 -3.66 -4.86
C PRO A 48 2.69 -4.68 -3.93
N ILE A 49 2.38 -4.28 -2.70
CA ILE A 49 1.72 -5.16 -1.72
C ILE A 49 0.24 -5.29 -2.02
N VAL A 50 -0.49 -4.18 -2.16
CA VAL A 50 -1.95 -4.23 -2.22
C VAL A 50 -2.49 -4.65 -3.59
N LEU A 51 -1.73 -4.47 -4.65
CA LEU A 51 -2.10 -4.92 -5.98
C LEU A 51 -1.75 -6.39 -6.25
N ASN A 52 -0.84 -6.97 -5.48
CA ASN A 52 -0.59 -8.41 -5.49
C ASN A 52 -1.66 -9.11 -4.64
N GLU A 53 -2.43 -10.01 -5.26
CA GLU A 53 -3.56 -10.69 -4.61
C GLU A 53 -3.13 -11.44 -3.34
N ARG A 54 -2.03 -12.20 -3.42
CA ARG A 54 -1.52 -12.97 -2.29
C ARG A 54 -1.10 -12.11 -1.11
N PHE A 55 -0.37 -11.02 -1.37
CA PHE A 55 0.04 -10.10 -0.31
C PHE A 55 -1.16 -9.37 0.28
N ARG A 56 -2.09 -8.95 -0.57
CA ARG A 56 -3.35 -8.32 -0.17
C ARG A 56 -4.15 -9.22 0.77
N ASP A 57 -4.29 -10.50 0.43
CA ASP A 57 -5.03 -11.47 1.25
C ASP A 57 -4.38 -11.66 2.62
N ILE A 58 -3.06 -11.67 2.70
CA ILE A 58 -2.33 -11.72 3.97
C ILE A 58 -2.58 -10.44 4.78
N VAL A 59 -2.55 -9.26 4.14
CA VAL A 59 -2.88 -7.99 4.80
C VAL A 59 -4.31 -8.03 5.35
N LEU A 60 -5.29 -8.44 4.55
CA LEU A 60 -6.69 -8.51 4.95
C LEU A 60 -6.91 -9.52 6.08
N GLY A 61 -6.27 -10.68 6.01
CA GLY A 61 -6.36 -11.76 7.01
C GLY A 61 -5.55 -11.52 8.29
N THR A 62 -4.73 -10.48 8.37
CA THR A 62 -3.98 -10.11 9.57
C THR A 62 -4.77 -9.08 10.39
N GLN A 63 -4.88 -9.29 11.70
CA GLN A 63 -5.58 -8.34 12.58
C GLN A 63 -4.87 -6.98 12.61
N LYS A 64 -5.64 -5.88 12.67
CA LYS A 64 -5.08 -4.51 12.72
C LYS A 64 -4.13 -4.31 13.90
N SER A 65 -4.45 -4.88 15.06
CA SER A 65 -3.66 -4.77 16.30
C SER A 65 -2.31 -5.47 16.25
N ARG A 66 -2.11 -6.43 15.33
CA ARG A 66 -0.85 -7.18 15.22
C ARG A 66 0.25 -6.45 14.46
N GLY A 67 -0.11 -5.47 13.64
CA GLY A 67 0.84 -4.60 12.94
C GLY A 67 1.60 -5.24 11.79
N LEU A 68 2.57 -4.48 11.28
CA LEU A 68 3.40 -4.85 10.13
C LEU A 68 4.30 -6.06 10.41
N SER A 69 4.77 -6.22 11.66
CA SER A 69 5.60 -7.35 12.05
C SER A 69 4.89 -8.68 11.84
N ALA A 70 3.61 -8.78 12.25
CA ALA A 70 2.83 -10.01 12.05
C ALA A 70 2.53 -10.29 10.57
N PHE A 71 2.42 -9.27 9.74
CA PHE A 71 2.36 -9.44 8.29
C PHE A 71 3.67 -10.04 7.76
N ALA A 72 4.82 -9.47 8.14
CA ALA A 72 6.13 -9.96 7.74
C ALA A 72 6.38 -11.40 8.25
N GLU A 73 6.04 -11.70 9.51
CA GLU A 73 6.20 -13.04 10.09
C GLU A 73 5.46 -14.12 9.31
N LYS A 74 4.31 -13.82 8.69
CA LYS A 74 3.57 -14.79 7.89
C LYS A 74 4.35 -15.30 6.68
N PHE A 75 5.33 -14.56 6.21
CA PHE A 75 6.26 -15.01 5.18
C PHE A 75 7.40 -15.85 5.75
N TYR A 76 7.75 -15.69 7.03
CA TYR A 76 8.82 -16.47 7.67
C TYR A 76 8.33 -17.78 8.30
N LEU A 77 7.03 -17.90 8.59
CA LEU A 77 6.46 -19.04 9.32
C LEU A 77 5.90 -20.17 8.44
N THR A 78 5.80 -19.97 7.12
CA THR A 78 5.41 -21.06 6.21
C THR A 78 6.55 -22.08 6.13
N LYS A 79 6.26 -23.38 6.32
CA LYS A 79 7.23 -24.48 6.51
C LYS A 79 8.16 -24.84 5.32
N PHE A 80 8.24 -24.01 4.30
CA PHE A 80 9.06 -24.24 3.10
C PHE A 80 10.13 -23.17 2.97
N LYS A 81 11.26 -23.36 3.64
CA LYS A 81 12.38 -22.40 3.78
C LYS A 81 12.96 -21.83 2.47
N GLU A 82 12.75 -22.45 1.31
CA GLU A 82 13.29 -21.95 0.04
C GLU A 82 12.32 -21.04 -0.72
N VAL A 83 11.01 -21.26 -0.59
CA VAL A 83 9.98 -20.46 -1.26
C VAL A 83 9.80 -19.09 -0.59
N GLU A 84 10.10 -18.97 0.70
CA GLU A 84 9.84 -17.79 1.55
C GLU A 84 10.79 -16.62 1.29
N LYS A 85 12.07 -16.89 1.06
CA LYS A 85 13.03 -15.85 0.67
C LYS A 85 12.64 -15.20 -0.65
N ASP A 86 12.02 -15.97 -1.55
CA ASP A 86 11.53 -15.47 -2.83
C ASP A 86 10.29 -14.56 -2.70
N GLU A 87 9.46 -14.72 -1.67
CA GLU A 87 8.24 -13.93 -1.51
C GLU A 87 8.49 -12.55 -0.94
N ILE A 88 9.30 -12.42 0.11
CA ILE A 88 9.73 -11.10 0.58
C ILE A 88 10.57 -10.41 -0.49
N ALA A 89 11.46 -11.14 -1.17
CA ALA A 89 12.17 -10.64 -2.33
C ALA A 89 11.22 -10.20 -3.46
N ALA A 90 10.01 -10.74 -3.57
CA ALA A 90 9.01 -10.28 -4.52
C ALA A 90 8.48 -8.87 -4.19
N ILE A 91 8.33 -8.51 -2.91
CA ILE A 91 8.00 -7.14 -2.51
C ILE A 91 9.14 -6.20 -2.91
N SER A 92 10.37 -6.56 -2.57
CA SER A 92 11.57 -5.79 -2.94
C SER A 92 11.73 -5.60 -4.44
N ARG A 93 11.51 -6.65 -5.24
CA ARG A 93 11.50 -6.58 -6.72
C ARG A 93 10.32 -5.77 -7.27
N GLY A 94 9.19 -5.78 -6.58
CA GLY A 94 8.00 -5.02 -6.96
C GLY A 94 8.21 -3.51 -6.90
N VAL A 95 8.98 -3.01 -5.93
CA VAL A 95 9.21 -1.56 -5.75
C VAL A 95 9.76 -0.90 -7.05
N PRO A 96 10.86 -1.35 -7.66
CA PRO A 96 11.33 -0.75 -8.91
C PRO A 96 10.39 -1.01 -10.11
N GLN A 97 9.73 -2.17 -10.17
CA GLN A 97 8.79 -2.50 -11.25
C GLN A 97 7.57 -1.58 -11.24
N TYR A 98 7.05 -1.24 -10.06
CA TYR A 98 5.90 -0.37 -9.88
C TYR A 98 6.26 1.12 -9.85
N ARG A 99 7.54 1.50 -9.85
CA ARG A 99 7.97 2.88 -9.65
C ARG A 99 7.25 3.89 -10.55
N LYS A 100 7.24 3.64 -11.88
CA LYS A 100 6.57 4.51 -12.85
C LYS A 100 5.07 4.57 -12.62
N PHE A 101 4.45 3.43 -12.33
CA PHE A 101 3.03 3.34 -12.05
C PHE A 101 2.69 4.10 -10.75
N THR A 102 3.48 3.95 -9.69
CA THR A 102 3.30 4.66 -8.42
C THR A 102 3.41 6.18 -8.62
N LEU A 103 4.39 6.66 -9.38
CA LEU A 103 4.51 8.09 -9.69
C LEU A 103 3.30 8.63 -10.45
N ASN A 104 2.81 7.89 -11.44
CA ASN A 104 1.58 8.26 -12.16
C ASN A 104 0.36 8.26 -11.24
N SER A 105 0.25 7.31 -10.35
CA SER A 105 -0.82 7.20 -9.36
C SER A 105 -0.80 8.36 -8.36
N ILE A 106 0.38 8.75 -7.89
CA ILE A 106 0.58 9.93 -7.03
C ILE A 106 0.14 11.21 -7.79
N ALA A 107 0.57 11.37 -9.04
CA ALA A 107 0.20 12.52 -9.86
C ALA A 107 -1.32 12.61 -10.08
N VAL A 108 -1.99 11.48 -10.30
CA VAL A 108 -3.46 11.45 -10.40
C VAL A 108 -4.10 11.82 -9.06
N ALA A 109 -3.64 11.24 -7.95
CA ALA A 109 -4.19 11.50 -6.62
C ALA A 109 -4.04 12.98 -6.20
N ILE A 110 -2.93 13.62 -6.54
CA ILE A 110 -2.73 15.07 -6.31
C ILE A 110 -3.68 15.89 -7.18
N ARG A 111 -3.75 15.60 -8.49
CA ARG A 111 -4.61 16.34 -9.43
C ARG A 111 -6.10 16.19 -9.12
N THR A 112 -6.51 15.07 -8.57
CA THR A 112 -7.90 14.81 -8.15
C THR A 112 -8.20 15.22 -6.72
N ASN A 113 -7.25 15.90 -6.07
CA ASN A 113 -7.41 16.41 -4.70
C ASN A 113 -7.67 15.33 -3.64
N LEU A 114 -7.13 14.13 -3.85
CA LEU A 114 -7.20 13.02 -2.88
C LEU A 114 -6.10 13.15 -1.82
N ILE A 115 -4.90 13.54 -2.25
CA ILE A 115 -3.72 13.73 -1.40
C ILE A 115 -3.05 15.07 -1.71
N SER A 116 -2.33 15.61 -0.73
CA SER A 116 -1.37 16.68 -0.92
C SER A 116 0.05 16.19 -0.66
N LEU A 117 1.02 16.76 -1.37
CA LEU A 117 2.44 16.52 -1.17
C LEU A 117 3.08 17.81 -0.63
N ASP A 118 3.67 17.69 0.54
CA ASP A 118 4.62 18.69 1.04
C ASP A 118 5.99 18.41 0.40
N ALA A 119 6.39 19.28 -0.51
CA ALA A 119 7.64 19.09 -1.28
C ALA A 119 8.89 19.33 -0.42
N ASP A 120 8.80 20.16 0.63
CA ASP A 120 9.94 20.50 1.48
C ASP A 120 10.32 19.34 2.40
N THR A 121 9.31 18.61 2.89
CA THR A 121 9.50 17.47 3.81
C THR A 121 9.34 16.11 3.13
N ALA A 122 8.97 16.07 1.85
CA ALA A 122 8.62 14.84 1.12
C ALA A 122 7.59 13.99 1.87
N ARG A 123 6.51 14.62 2.32
CA ARG A 123 5.44 13.98 3.09
C ARG A 123 4.08 14.15 2.42
N ILE A 124 3.23 13.17 2.66
CA ILE A 124 1.89 13.07 2.07
C ILE A 124 0.84 13.19 3.17
N LEU A 125 -0.23 13.94 2.87
CA LEU A 125 -1.42 14.07 3.71
C LEU A 125 -2.68 13.77 2.88
N PRO A 126 -3.67 13.02 3.40
CA PRO A 126 -4.97 12.88 2.75
C PRO A 126 -5.74 14.19 2.84
N MET A 127 -6.39 14.59 1.74
CA MET A 127 -7.19 15.83 1.70
C MET A 127 -8.56 15.66 2.34
N HIS A 128 -9.06 14.43 2.41
CA HIS A 128 -10.33 14.08 3.07
C HIS A 128 -10.36 12.60 3.45
N HIS A 129 -11.34 12.21 4.28
CA HIS A 129 -11.57 10.84 4.75
C HIS A 129 -12.96 10.31 4.33
N ASN A 130 -13.43 10.69 3.15
CA ASN A 130 -14.74 10.29 2.68
C ASN A 130 -14.80 8.77 2.39
N ASN A 131 -15.93 8.16 2.67
CA ASN A 131 -16.16 6.76 2.28
C ASN A 131 -16.57 6.68 0.82
N ILE A 132 -15.98 5.72 0.10
CA ILE A 132 -16.41 5.37 -1.25
C ILE A 132 -17.48 4.28 -1.13
N LYS A 133 -18.63 4.50 -1.78
CA LYS A 133 -19.78 3.57 -1.79
C LYS A 133 -19.92 2.96 -3.19
N ASN A 134 -20.61 1.82 -3.26
CA ASN A 134 -20.99 1.16 -4.51
C ASN A 134 -19.81 0.78 -5.41
N ILE A 135 -18.72 0.31 -4.82
CA ILE A 135 -17.54 -0.19 -5.53
C ILE A 135 -17.54 -1.73 -5.56
N PRO A 136 -17.00 -2.35 -6.62
CA PRO A 136 -16.79 -3.79 -6.67
C PRO A 136 -15.98 -4.31 -5.48
N LYS A 137 -16.24 -5.55 -5.05
CA LYS A 137 -15.53 -6.16 -3.93
C LYS A 137 -14.01 -6.18 -4.14
N SER A 138 -13.55 -6.50 -5.34
CA SER A 138 -12.11 -6.52 -5.67
C SER A 138 -11.43 -5.17 -5.44
N VAL A 139 -12.08 -4.08 -5.81
CA VAL A 139 -11.61 -2.71 -5.54
C VAL A 139 -11.64 -2.42 -4.05
N LYS A 140 -12.74 -2.77 -3.38
CA LYS A 140 -12.89 -2.58 -1.94
C LYS A 140 -11.77 -3.28 -1.17
N ASP A 141 -11.45 -4.52 -1.52
CA ASP A 141 -10.38 -5.30 -0.88
C ASP A 141 -9.00 -4.61 -1.04
N ILE A 142 -8.72 -4.00 -2.19
CA ILE A 142 -7.50 -3.20 -2.42
C ILE A 142 -7.49 -1.97 -1.48
N LEU A 143 -8.59 -1.25 -1.39
CA LEU A 143 -8.68 -0.04 -0.58
C LEU A 143 -8.60 -0.34 0.93
N ASP A 144 -9.27 -1.40 1.39
CA ASP A 144 -9.24 -1.84 2.78
C ASP A 144 -7.83 -2.32 3.19
N ALA A 145 -7.15 -3.05 2.30
CA ALA A 145 -5.76 -3.45 2.52
C ALA A 145 -4.82 -2.23 2.58
N SER A 146 -5.02 -1.25 1.69
CA SER A 146 -4.23 -0.02 1.67
C SER A 146 -4.37 0.78 2.96
N GLU A 147 -5.60 0.97 3.45
CA GLU A 147 -5.85 1.65 4.72
C GLU A 147 -5.20 0.92 5.90
N LYS A 148 -5.36 -0.40 5.96
CA LYS A 148 -4.76 -1.22 7.02
C LYS A 148 -3.23 -1.13 7.00
N LEU A 149 -2.62 -1.18 5.83
CA LEU A 149 -1.17 -1.02 5.67
C LEU A 149 -0.70 0.36 6.15
N GLY A 150 -1.46 1.42 5.84
CA GLY A 150 -1.20 2.77 6.34
C GLY A 150 -1.22 2.85 7.87
N ILE A 151 -2.21 2.21 8.51
CA ILE A 151 -2.31 2.12 9.97
C ILE A 151 -1.06 1.45 10.58
N TRP A 152 -0.59 0.37 9.98
CA TRP A 152 0.60 -0.33 10.46
C TRP A 152 1.89 0.47 10.28
N CYS A 153 2.03 1.15 9.13
CA CYS A 153 3.21 1.96 8.85
C CYS A 153 3.30 3.20 9.75
N ARG A 154 2.16 3.75 10.22
CA ARG A 154 2.16 4.87 11.18
C ARG A 154 2.84 4.51 12.50
N GLY A 155 2.67 3.28 12.97
CA GLY A 155 3.26 2.80 14.23
C GLY A 155 4.70 2.31 14.09
N THR A 156 5.31 2.43 12.91
CA THR A 156 6.62 1.84 12.59
C THR A 156 7.45 2.90 11.86
N ASP A 157 8.68 3.14 12.31
CA ASP A 157 9.56 4.08 11.61
C ASP A 157 9.98 3.53 10.23
N LEU A 158 10.44 4.41 9.34
CA LEU A 158 10.75 4.07 7.95
C LEU A 158 11.86 3.00 7.87
N ALA A 159 12.89 3.08 8.71
CA ALA A 159 13.98 2.12 8.71
C ALA A 159 13.50 0.73 9.16
N ALA A 160 12.61 0.69 10.16
CA ALA A 160 12.00 -0.56 10.60
C ALA A 160 11.09 -1.17 9.50
N VAL A 161 10.32 -0.36 8.77
CA VAL A 161 9.53 -0.82 7.62
C VAL A 161 10.44 -1.41 6.54
N GLN A 162 11.53 -0.73 6.19
CA GLN A 162 12.50 -1.21 5.21
C GLN A 162 13.11 -2.55 5.63
N ASN A 163 13.50 -2.68 6.90
CA ASN A 163 14.08 -3.92 7.44
C ASN A 163 13.07 -5.07 7.45
N LEU A 164 11.84 -4.83 7.93
CA LEU A 164 10.79 -5.85 7.99
C LEU A 164 10.40 -6.41 6.63
N LEU A 165 10.39 -5.55 5.62
CA LEU A 165 9.98 -5.90 4.25
C LEU A 165 11.16 -6.17 3.32
N SER A 166 12.39 -6.06 3.83
CA SER A 166 13.65 -6.23 3.06
C SER A 166 13.67 -5.35 1.79
N VAL A 167 13.18 -4.10 1.89
CA VAL A 167 13.13 -3.15 0.78
C VAL A 167 14.14 -2.02 0.99
N SER A 168 14.70 -1.55 -0.13
CA SER A 168 15.51 -0.33 -0.19
C SER A 168 14.70 0.76 -0.91
N LEU A 169 14.54 1.92 -0.27
CA LEU A 169 13.72 3.04 -0.74
C LEU A 169 14.56 4.27 -1.07
#